data_8d11835bc6f5ad3f8fda1e1af306b7b9
#
_entry.id   8d11835bc6f5ad3f8fda1e1af306b7b9
#
_cell.length_a   1.000
_cell.length_b   1.000
_cell.length_c   1.000
_cell.angle_alpha   90.00
_cell.angle_beta   90.00
_cell.angle_gamma   90.00
#
_symmetry.space_group_name_H-M   'P 1'
#
loop_
_entity.id
_entity.type
_entity.pdbx_description
1 polymer ?
#
loop_
_entity_poly.entity_id
_entity_poly.type
_entity_poly.pdbx_seq_one_letter_code
_entity_poly.pdbx_strand_id
1 'polypeptide(L)'
;MILIAFLLSYGFGNESLLSQLYPGRVVMPKPVYDEIDRPALAWMKARVDSMINAGKLTVVELTSGTDEFDLYYKLTVNPDEGHKIIGDGEASSIALAKVKNGIVASNNFNDIFTYINEYSLEYTTTADILVDAYKKGIIDENQGNTVWANMLRKRRKLGAVNFSDYLSTHS
;
A
#
# COMPACT_ATOMS: atom_id res chain seq x y z
N MET A 1 -7.63 7.02 -7.19
CA MET A 1 -6.20 6.61 -7.34
C MET A 1 -5.84 5.79 -6.14
N ILE A 2 -5.10 4.70 -6.27
CA ILE A 2 -4.58 3.94 -5.13
C ILE A 2 -3.10 4.16 -5.02
N LEU A 3 -2.64 4.50 -3.82
CA LEU A 3 -1.24 4.66 -3.49
C LEU A 3 -0.76 3.43 -2.75
N ILE A 4 0.35 2.83 -3.17
CA ILE A 4 0.88 1.62 -2.54
C ILE A 4 2.12 1.97 -1.73
N ALA A 5 1.97 1.93 -0.40
CA ALA A 5 3.07 1.86 0.52
C ALA A 5 3.17 0.43 1.06
N PHE A 6 4.22 -0.32 0.73
CA PHE A 6 4.54 -1.65 1.28
C PHE A 6 3.59 -2.84 0.98
N LEU A 7 2.50 -2.70 0.23
CA LEU A 7 1.62 -3.83 -0.06
C LEU A 7 2.25 -4.92 -0.93
N LEU A 8 3.24 -4.57 -1.74
CA LEU A 8 3.90 -5.51 -2.65
C LEU A 8 4.79 -6.54 -1.94
N SER A 9 4.98 -6.36 -0.63
CA SER A 9 6.06 -7.06 0.02
C SER A 9 5.88 -8.56 0.19
N TYR A 10 4.69 -9.18 0.21
CA TYR A 10 4.70 -10.58 0.67
C TYR A 10 3.50 -11.48 0.32
N GLY A 11 2.56 -11.12 -0.50
CA GLY A 11 1.38 -11.97 -0.65
C GLY A 11 0.85 -12.13 -2.08
N PHE A 12 0.97 -11.09 -2.84
CA PHE A 12 0.46 -11.11 -4.21
C PHE A 12 1.49 -11.74 -5.14
N GLY A 13 1.51 -13.07 -5.18
CA GLY A 13 2.21 -13.82 -6.24
C GLY A 13 1.63 -13.55 -7.64
N ASN A 14 0.61 -12.72 -7.71
CA ASN A 14 -0.08 -12.34 -8.92
C ASN A 14 -0.04 -10.82 -9.06
N GLU A 15 0.94 -10.30 -9.78
CA GLU A 15 1.00 -8.91 -10.26
C GLU A 15 -0.30 -8.51 -10.97
N SER A 16 -1.07 -9.49 -11.42
CA SER A 16 -2.33 -9.31 -12.09
C SER A 16 -3.47 -8.88 -11.16
N LEU A 17 -3.44 -9.20 -9.86
CA LEU A 17 -4.55 -8.91 -8.94
C LEU A 17 -4.78 -7.41 -8.77
N LEU A 18 -3.73 -6.67 -8.43
CA LEU A 18 -3.83 -5.22 -8.26
C LEU A 18 -4.20 -4.52 -9.58
N SER A 19 -3.63 -4.96 -10.70
CA SER A 19 -3.95 -4.39 -12.01
C SER A 19 -5.35 -4.72 -12.49
N GLN A 20 -5.93 -5.83 -12.06
CA GLN A 20 -7.33 -6.17 -12.35
C GLN A 20 -8.30 -5.39 -11.44
N LEU A 21 -7.98 -5.24 -10.17
CA LEU A 21 -8.79 -4.48 -9.22
C LEU A 21 -8.77 -2.98 -9.51
N TYR A 22 -7.60 -2.45 -9.87
CA TYR A 22 -7.34 -1.02 -9.99
C TYR A 22 -6.60 -0.68 -11.28
N PRO A 23 -7.19 -0.95 -12.46
CA PRO A 23 -6.52 -0.75 -13.75
C PRO A 23 -6.09 0.70 -13.96
N GLY A 24 -4.80 0.91 -14.20
CA GLY A 24 -4.21 2.24 -14.44
C GLY A 24 -4.23 3.20 -13.24
N ARG A 25 -4.54 2.70 -12.04
CA ARG A 25 -4.69 3.53 -10.84
C ARG A 25 -3.70 3.21 -9.72
N VAL A 26 -2.77 2.31 -9.97
CA VAL A 26 -1.76 1.92 -8.97
C VAL A 26 -0.58 2.87 -9.07
N VAL A 27 -0.29 3.56 -7.97
CA VAL A 27 0.78 4.55 -7.87
C VAL A 27 1.69 4.21 -6.70
N MET A 28 2.99 4.36 -6.88
CA MET A 28 4.00 4.22 -5.84
C MET A 28 4.78 5.53 -5.72
N PRO A 29 4.81 6.17 -4.54
CA PRO A 29 5.69 7.30 -4.31
C PRO A 29 7.15 6.93 -4.52
N LYS A 30 7.96 7.84 -5.06
CA LYS A 30 9.40 7.60 -5.27
C LYS A 30 10.14 7.23 -3.98
N PRO A 31 9.89 7.85 -2.81
CA PRO A 31 10.51 7.40 -1.55
C PRO A 31 10.22 5.93 -1.22
N VAL A 32 9.00 5.44 -1.45
CA VAL A 32 8.67 4.01 -1.25
C VAL A 32 9.44 3.12 -2.23
N TYR A 33 9.57 3.54 -3.50
CA TYR A 33 10.35 2.82 -4.49
C TYR A 33 11.84 2.76 -4.11
N ASP A 34 12.39 3.86 -3.57
CA ASP A 34 13.79 3.90 -3.14
C ASP A 34 14.07 3.04 -1.91
N GLU A 35 13.11 2.89 -1.01
CA GLU A 35 13.23 2.00 0.14
C GLU A 35 13.39 0.53 -0.25
N ILE A 36 12.86 0.09 -1.39
CA ILE A 36 13.02 -1.28 -1.89
C ILE A 36 14.29 -1.48 -2.71
N ASP A 37 15.04 -0.41 -3.01
CA ASP A 37 16.30 -0.49 -3.76
C ASP A 37 17.48 -0.86 -2.86
N ARG A 38 17.41 -2.06 -2.29
CA ARG A 38 18.46 -2.66 -1.44
C ARG A 38 18.57 -4.16 -1.71
N PRO A 39 19.76 -4.75 -1.55
CA PRO A 39 20.01 -6.17 -1.88
C PRO A 39 19.02 -7.14 -1.25
N ALA A 40 18.64 -6.91 0.01
CA ALA A 40 17.69 -7.76 0.74
C ALA A 40 16.27 -7.74 0.13
N LEU A 41 15.93 -6.73 -0.66
CA LEU A 41 14.62 -6.54 -1.28
C LEU A 41 14.67 -6.63 -2.81
N ALA A 42 15.76 -7.08 -3.40
CA ALA A 42 15.94 -7.16 -4.86
C ALA A 42 14.82 -7.94 -5.57
N TRP A 43 14.31 -9.00 -4.95
CA TRP A 43 13.18 -9.77 -5.47
C TRP A 43 11.89 -8.94 -5.55
N MET A 44 11.69 -8.02 -4.59
CA MET A 44 10.52 -7.12 -4.56
C MET A 44 10.68 -6.04 -5.62
N LYS A 45 11.88 -5.44 -5.69
CA LYS A 45 12.20 -4.44 -6.69
C LYS A 45 11.99 -4.98 -8.11
N ALA A 46 12.46 -6.20 -8.41
CA ALA A 46 12.25 -6.84 -9.71
C ALA A 46 10.76 -6.97 -10.09
N ARG A 47 9.89 -7.27 -9.12
CA ARG A 47 8.43 -7.31 -9.35
C ARG A 47 7.84 -5.94 -9.63
N VAL A 48 8.24 -4.93 -8.86
CA VAL A 48 7.80 -3.56 -9.07
C VAL A 48 8.24 -3.06 -10.44
N ASP A 49 9.50 -3.31 -10.82
CA ASP A 49 10.03 -2.95 -12.13
C ASP A 49 9.24 -3.65 -13.26
N SER A 50 8.88 -4.93 -13.09
CA SER A 50 8.01 -5.63 -14.04
C SER A 50 6.63 -4.98 -14.18
N MET A 51 6.02 -4.53 -13.07
CA MET A 51 4.74 -3.82 -13.10
C MET A 51 4.86 -2.45 -13.77
N ILE A 52 5.94 -1.73 -13.53
CA ILE A 52 6.22 -0.44 -14.19
C ILE A 52 6.36 -0.64 -15.70
N ASN A 53 7.20 -1.61 -16.13
CA ASN A 53 7.42 -1.92 -17.54
C ASN A 53 6.15 -2.37 -18.27
N ALA A 54 5.24 -3.03 -17.54
CA ALA A 54 3.93 -3.43 -18.05
C ALA A 54 2.86 -2.33 -18.02
N GLY A 55 3.21 -1.11 -17.59
CA GLY A 55 2.25 0.01 -17.44
C GLY A 55 1.18 -0.20 -16.36
N LYS A 56 1.41 -1.12 -15.42
CA LYS A 56 0.46 -1.49 -14.36
C LYS A 56 0.66 -0.68 -13.07
N LEU A 57 1.81 -0.03 -12.92
CA LEU A 57 2.18 0.78 -11.79
C LEU A 57 2.97 2.00 -12.27
N THR A 58 2.68 3.16 -11.70
CA THR A 58 3.41 4.40 -11.96
C THR A 58 4.16 4.84 -10.72
N VAL A 59 5.47 5.11 -10.85
CA VAL A 59 6.23 5.78 -9.79
C VAL A 59 6.03 7.29 -9.94
N VAL A 60 5.72 7.96 -8.84
CA VAL A 60 5.48 9.41 -8.80
C VAL A 60 6.51 10.07 -7.89
N GLU A 61 7.22 11.04 -8.42
CA GLU A 61 8.13 11.88 -7.65
C GLU A 61 7.37 12.99 -6.93
N LEU A 62 7.86 13.35 -5.74
CA LEU A 62 7.41 14.54 -5.03
C LEU A 62 8.36 15.68 -5.40
N THR A 63 7.86 16.66 -6.13
CA THR A 63 8.65 17.77 -6.62
C THR A 63 8.55 18.98 -5.69
N SER A 64 9.66 19.57 -5.31
CA SER A 64 9.70 20.78 -4.50
C SER A 64 8.83 21.89 -5.10
N GLY A 65 8.06 22.56 -4.25
CA GLY A 65 7.11 23.61 -4.68
C GLY A 65 5.73 23.09 -5.08
N THR A 66 5.44 21.81 -4.83
CA THR A 66 4.09 21.25 -4.95
C THR A 66 3.46 21.00 -3.58
N ASP A 67 2.13 21.03 -3.48
CA ASP A 67 1.40 20.80 -2.24
C ASP A 67 1.73 19.45 -1.61
N GLU A 68 1.91 18.40 -2.44
CA GLU A 68 2.31 17.08 -1.97
C GLU A 68 3.73 17.06 -1.38
N PHE A 69 4.67 17.84 -1.93
CA PHE A 69 6.01 17.95 -1.36
C PHE A 69 6.00 18.72 -0.04
N ASP A 70 5.26 19.80 0.03
CA ASP A 70 5.15 20.64 1.25
C ASP A 70 4.54 19.82 2.39
N LEU A 71 3.50 19.04 2.11
CA LEU A 71 2.91 18.14 3.11
C LEU A 71 3.88 17.00 3.49
N TYR A 72 4.56 16.39 2.53
CA TYR A 72 5.59 15.37 2.81
C TYR A 72 6.69 15.92 3.72
N TYR A 73 7.23 17.12 3.41
CA TYR A 73 8.25 17.78 4.23
C TYR A 73 7.75 18.06 5.65
N LYS A 74 6.51 18.53 5.77
CA LYS A 74 5.87 18.73 7.06
C LYS A 74 5.82 17.45 7.89
N LEU A 75 5.44 16.32 7.30
CA LEU A 75 5.30 15.03 7.99
C LEU A 75 6.64 14.38 8.37
N THR A 76 7.71 14.68 7.63
CA THR A 76 9.04 14.04 7.82
C THR A 76 10.04 14.90 8.58
N VAL A 77 9.87 16.23 8.57
CA VAL A 77 10.89 17.15 9.12
C VAL A 77 10.31 18.09 10.18
N ASN A 78 9.12 18.64 9.95
CA ASN A 78 8.55 19.68 10.81
C ASN A 78 7.04 19.44 11.04
N PRO A 79 6.67 18.37 11.77
CA PRO A 79 5.29 18.06 12.05
C PRO A 79 4.64 19.13 12.95
N ASP A 80 3.32 19.21 12.91
CA ASP A 80 2.56 20.06 13.81
C ASP A 80 2.77 19.64 15.28
N GLU A 81 2.56 20.57 16.20
CA GLU A 81 2.69 20.30 17.64
C GLU A 81 1.82 19.11 18.06
N GLY A 82 2.42 18.17 18.78
CA GLY A 82 1.77 16.93 19.21
C GLY A 82 1.79 15.78 18.19
N HIS A 83 2.31 16.00 16.99
CA HIS A 83 2.46 14.96 15.96
C HIS A 83 3.87 14.35 15.97
N LYS A 84 3.95 13.10 15.55
CA LYS A 84 5.22 12.40 15.41
C LYS A 84 5.72 12.48 13.96
N ILE A 85 7.03 12.58 13.81
CA ILE A 85 7.69 12.33 12.52
C ILE A 85 7.40 10.89 12.10
N ILE A 86 7.00 10.70 10.85
CA ILE A 86 6.80 9.38 10.25
C ILE A 86 7.82 9.12 9.14
N GLY A 87 7.95 7.85 8.73
CA GLY A 87 8.90 7.45 7.69
C GLY A 87 8.57 8.06 6.31
N ASP A 88 9.61 8.16 5.47
CA ASP A 88 9.49 8.78 4.14
C ASP A 88 8.43 8.11 3.27
N GLY A 89 8.34 6.77 3.34
CA GLY A 89 7.37 6.00 2.58
C GLY A 89 5.92 6.30 2.99
N GLU A 90 5.64 6.31 4.29
CA GLU A 90 4.33 6.64 4.84
C GLU A 90 3.96 8.10 4.56
N ALA A 91 4.89 9.03 4.82
CA ALA A 91 4.67 10.45 4.61
C ALA A 91 4.36 10.79 3.15
N SER A 92 5.14 10.24 2.22
CA SER A 92 4.91 10.44 0.79
C SER A 92 3.58 9.87 0.31
N SER A 93 3.18 8.72 0.86
CA SER A 93 1.89 8.09 0.53
C SER A 93 0.71 8.92 1.04
N ILE A 94 0.79 9.45 2.27
CA ILE A 94 -0.22 10.33 2.85
C ILE A 94 -0.31 11.63 2.06
N ALA A 95 0.82 12.26 1.76
CA ALA A 95 0.87 13.51 1.03
C ALA A 95 0.24 13.41 -0.37
N LEU A 96 0.61 12.37 -1.14
CA LEU A 96 0.00 12.13 -2.44
C LEU A 96 -1.48 11.79 -2.33
N ALA A 97 -1.89 10.96 -1.35
CA ALA A 97 -3.29 10.61 -1.16
C ALA A 97 -4.12 11.85 -0.85
N LYS A 98 -3.63 12.74 0.01
CA LYS A 98 -4.33 13.98 0.37
C LYS A 98 -4.53 14.89 -0.83
N VAL A 99 -3.46 15.17 -1.57
CA VAL A 99 -3.51 16.14 -2.68
C VAL A 99 -4.21 15.57 -3.91
N LYS A 100 -4.04 14.29 -4.19
CA LYS A 100 -4.61 13.63 -5.39
C LYS A 100 -5.94 12.91 -5.13
N ASN A 101 -6.51 13.07 -3.94
CA ASN A 101 -7.74 12.38 -3.53
C ASN A 101 -7.63 10.86 -3.73
N GLY A 102 -6.57 10.29 -3.15
CA GLY A 102 -6.21 8.87 -3.29
C GLY A 102 -6.56 8.03 -2.07
N ILE A 103 -6.35 6.72 -2.18
CA ILE A 103 -6.50 5.74 -1.10
C ILE A 103 -5.10 5.33 -0.65
N VAL A 104 -4.82 5.43 0.64
CA VAL A 104 -3.56 4.93 1.21
C VAL A 104 -3.65 3.43 1.41
N ALA A 105 -2.77 2.69 0.75
CA ALA A 105 -2.68 1.24 0.89
C ALA A 105 -1.45 0.87 1.75
N SER A 106 -1.67 0.46 3.00
CA SER A 106 -0.60 0.11 3.94
C SER A 106 -1.07 -0.95 4.94
N ASN A 107 -0.14 -1.79 5.41
CA ASN A 107 -0.36 -2.68 6.55
C ASN A 107 0.20 -2.11 7.86
N ASN A 108 0.82 -0.93 7.83
CA ASN A 108 1.39 -0.25 9.00
C ASN A 108 0.44 0.82 9.54
N PHE A 109 -0.76 0.37 9.94
CA PHE A 109 -1.84 1.27 10.35
C PHE A 109 -1.49 2.12 11.56
N ASN A 110 -0.81 1.55 12.56
CA ASN A 110 -0.55 2.24 13.83
C ASN A 110 0.27 3.52 13.67
N ASP A 111 1.20 3.55 12.72
CA ASP A 111 2.08 4.71 12.52
C ASP A 111 1.39 5.84 11.74
N ILE A 112 0.38 5.50 10.93
CA ILE A 112 -0.29 6.46 10.04
C ILE A 112 -1.70 6.83 10.47
N PHE A 113 -2.28 6.14 11.46
CA PHE A 113 -3.69 6.27 11.88
C PHE A 113 -4.10 7.72 12.21
N THR A 114 -3.24 8.43 12.94
CA THR A 114 -3.50 9.82 13.31
C THR A 114 -3.71 10.68 12.07
N TYR A 115 -2.84 10.56 11.08
CA TYR A 115 -2.90 11.33 9.84
C TYR A 115 -4.02 10.90 8.90
N ILE A 116 -4.34 9.59 8.86
CA ILE A 116 -5.49 9.08 8.11
C ILE A 116 -6.78 9.75 8.59
N ASN A 117 -6.97 9.83 9.92
CA ASN A 117 -8.15 10.47 10.50
C ASN A 117 -8.14 11.99 10.33
N GLU A 118 -7.02 12.66 10.63
CA GLU A 118 -6.89 14.09 10.53
C GLU A 118 -7.18 14.62 9.13
N TYR A 119 -6.63 13.93 8.11
CA TYR A 119 -6.82 14.34 6.72
C TYR A 119 -8.05 13.70 6.06
N SER A 120 -8.83 12.91 6.82
CA SER A 120 -10.01 12.18 6.32
C SER A 120 -9.70 11.36 5.07
N LEU A 121 -8.60 10.60 5.11
CA LEU A 121 -8.15 9.80 3.98
C LEU A 121 -8.84 8.45 3.94
N GLU A 122 -9.13 7.97 2.74
CA GLU A 122 -9.46 6.57 2.52
C GLU A 122 -8.21 5.71 2.72
N TYR A 123 -8.43 4.53 3.30
CA TYR A 123 -7.36 3.61 3.66
C TYR A 123 -7.76 2.17 3.33
N THR A 124 -6.80 1.36 2.92
CA THR A 124 -7.00 -0.07 2.64
C THR A 124 -5.77 -0.90 3.05
N THR A 125 -6.02 -2.13 3.45
CA THR A 125 -4.99 -3.12 3.78
C THR A 125 -4.86 -4.19 2.71
N THR A 126 -3.84 -5.04 2.82
CA THR A 126 -3.76 -6.24 1.97
C THR A 126 -4.96 -7.17 2.17
N ALA A 127 -5.47 -7.27 3.40
CA ALA A 127 -6.64 -8.10 3.69
C ALA A 127 -7.89 -7.56 2.99
N ASP A 128 -8.13 -6.26 3.05
CA ASP A 128 -9.28 -5.61 2.37
C ASP A 128 -9.19 -5.79 0.85
N ILE A 129 -7.99 -5.65 0.28
CA ILE A 129 -7.76 -5.88 -1.16
C ILE A 129 -8.08 -7.33 -1.56
N LEU A 130 -7.76 -8.32 -0.71
CA LEU A 130 -8.14 -9.71 -0.96
C LEU A 130 -9.66 -9.91 -0.89
N VAL A 131 -10.34 -9.27 0.06
CA VAL A 131 -11.80 -9.29 0.16
C VAL A 131 -12.44 -8.68 -1.10
N ASP A 132 -11.92 -7.55 -1.55
CA ASP A 132 -12.40 -6.89 -2.78
C ASP A 132 -12.21 -7.78 -4.02
N ALA A 133 -11.05 -8.47 -4.10
CA ALA A 133 -10.78 -9.40 -5.18
C ALA A 133 -11.73 -10.59 -5.17
N TYR A 134 -12.04 -11.12 -4.01
CA TYR A 134 -13.01 -12.20 -3.83
C TYR A 134 -14.43 -11.74 -4.21
N LYS A 135 -14.89 -10.59 -3.67
CA LYS A 135 -16.22 -10.02 -3.97
C LYS A 135 -16.42 -9.73 -5.46
N LYS A 136 -15.33 -9.39 -6.18
CA LYS A 136 -15.35 -9.16 -7.63
C LYS A 136 -15.16 -10.44 -8.46
N GLY A 137 -15.02 -11.60 -7.83
CA GLY A 137 -14.80 -12.88 -8.51
C GLY A 137 -13.46 -13.01 -9.22
N ILE A 138 -12.47 -12.18 -8.86
CA ILE A 138 -11.10 -12.23 -9.42
C ILE A 138 -10.32 -13.39 -8.82
N ILE A 139 -10.58 -13.71 -7.55
CA ILE A 139 -10.07 -14.88 -6.86
C ILE A 139 -11.22 -15.66 -6.22
N ASP A 140 -11.04 -16.95 -6.05
CA ASP A 140 -11.88 -17.79 -5.20
C ASP A 140 -11.35 -17.85 -3.75
N GLU A 141 -12.11 -18.46 -2.86
CA GLU A 141 -11.76 -18.57 -1.44
C GLU A 141 -10.48 -19.40 -1.22
N ASN A 142 -10.27 -20.45 -2.01
CA ASN A 142 -9.06 -21.27 -1.92
C ASN A 142 -7.80 -20.50 -2.34
N GLN A 143 -7.91 -19.69 -3.37
CA GLN A 143 -6.84 -18.77 -3.80
C GLN A 143 -6.56 -17.72 -2.71
N GLY A 144 -7.60 -17.16 -2.11
CA GLY A 144 -7.49 -16.23 -0.98
C GLY A 144 -6.77 -16.87 0.21
N ASN A 145 -7.16 -18.09 0.60
CA ASN A 145 -6.49 -18.84 1.67
C ASN A 145 -5.02 -19.15 1.34
N THR A 146 -4.70 -19.45 0.10
CA THR A 146 -3.32 -19.69 -0.34
C THR A 146 -2.46 -18.43 -0.19
N VAL A 147 -2.97 -17.28 -0.62
CA VAL A 147 -2.27 -15.99 -0.45
C VAL A 147 -2.11 -15.67 1.03
N TRP A 148 -3.15 -15.83 1.82
CA TRP A 148 -3.15 -15.60 3.28
C TRP A 148 -2.09 -16.45 4.00
N ALA A 149 -2.04 -17.75 3.72
CA ALA A 149 -1.04 -18.66 4.28
C ALA A 149 0.39 -18.24 3.89
N ASN A 150 0.61 -17.75 2.66
CA ASN A 150 1.90 -17.24 2.22
C ASN A 150 2.31 -15.99 3.01
N MET A 151 1.38 -15.10 3.30
CA MET A 151 1.62 -13.90 4.11
C MET A 151 1.98 -14.26 5.55
N LEU A 152 1.23 -15.19 6.18
CA LEU A 152 1.52 -15.66 7.52
C LEU A 152 2.92 -16.31 7.63
N ARG A 153 3.31 -17.12 6.64
CA ARG A 153 4.67 -17.70 6.56
C ARG A 153 5.77 -16.62 6.53
N LYS A 154 5.47 -15.46 5.98
CA LYS A 154 6.37 -14.30 5.96
C LYS A 154 6.23 -13.41 7.20
N ARG A 155 5.63 -13.95 8.29
CA ARG A 155 5.46 -13.30 9.59
C ARG A 155 4.65 -11.99 9.53
N ARG A 156 3.71 -11.87 8.58
CA ARG A 156 2.78 -10.76 8.58
C ARG A 156 1.72 -10.96 9.65
N LYS A 157 1.42 -9.91 10.39
CA LYS A 157 0.29 -9.89 11.34
C LYS A 157 -0.97 -9.66 10.52
N LEU A 158 -1.84 -10.65 10.50
CA LEU A 158 -3.15 -10.61 9.87
C LEU A 158 -4.21 -10.81 10.94
N GLY A 159 -5.36 -10.21 10.76
CA GLY A 159 -6.43 -10.20 11.77
C GLY A 159 -7.16 -11.54 11.97
N ALA A 160 -6.79 -12.60 11.22
CA ALA A 160 -7.42 -13.92 11.32
C ALA A 160 -6.41 -15.04 10.99
N VAL A 161 -6.78 -16.28 11.33
CA VAL A 161 -5.94 -17.47 11.12
C VAL A 161 -5.86 -17.83 9.63
N ASN A 162 -6.94 -17.60 8.89
CA ASN A 162 -7.04 -17.85 7.46
C ASN A 162 -7.97 -16.82 6.80
N PHE A 163 -8.03 -16.83 5.48
CA PHE A 163 -8.84 -15.89 4.72
C PHE A 163 -10.35 -16.14 4.90
N SER A 164 -10.78 -17.38 5.01
CA SER A 164 -12.19 -17.74 5.25
C SER A 164 -12.70 -17.17 6.56
N ASP A 165 -11.90 -17.26 7.64
CA ASP A 165 -12.24 -16.67 8.94
C ASP A 165 -12.32 -15.14 8.84
N TYR A 166 -11.40 -14.51 8.10
CA TYR A 166 -11.44 -13.08 7.88
C TYR A 166 -12.68 -12.64 7.11
N LEU A 167 -13.05 -13.37 6.04
CA LEU A 167 -14.28 -13.12 5.28
C LEU A 167 -15.53 -13.18 6.16
N SER A 168 -15.61 -14.16 7.06
CA SER A 168 -16.80 -14.35 7.91
C SER A 168 -17.09 -13.16 8.83
N THR A 169 -16.09 -12.33 9.10
CA THR A 169 -16.17 -11.16 9.99
C THR A 169 -16.18 -9.83 9.24
N HIS A 170 -15.87 -9.82 7.91
CA HIS A 170 -15.69 -8.60 7.11
C HIS A 170 -16.47 -8.63 5.77
N SER A 171 -17.38 -9.60 5.59
CA SER A 171 -18.24 -9.70 4.39
C SER A 171 -19.55 -8.94 4.56
#